data_665d9400fe462264bd40ebfebd07d805
#
_entry.id   665d9400fe462264bd40ebfebd07d805
#
_cell.length_a   1.000
_cell.length_b   1.000
_cell.length_c   1.000
_cell.angle_alpha   90.00
_cell.angle_beta   90.00
_cell.angle_gamma   90.00
#
_symmetry.space_group_name_H-M   'P 1'
#
loop_
_entity.id
_entity.type
_entity.pdbx_description
1 polymer ?
#
loop_
_entity_poly.entity_id
_entity_poly.type
_entity_poly.pdbx_seq_one_letter_code
_entity_poly.pdbx_strand_id
1 'polypeptide(L)'
;MSNGIKVKKRDGSIEPIDLDKMHVMVEAACEGLAGVSASQVEMKSGIQFYDGITTGEIQEILIRAASDLIDLEHPNYQFVAARLLLFSLRKSVYGTKEHPTLEGQILAAVAQKVYDHNIFDKYSLEEIHKVDTYIDHDRDLLFTYAGLRQVVDKYLVQDRSNGQVYETPQFMYIMIALTMFAEYPKETRLSYVKRYYDAISKHKINIPTPIMACLLYTSPSPRDATLSRMPSSA
;
A
#
# COMPACT_ATOMS: atom_id res chain seq x y z
N MET A 1 1.82 39.05 15.63
CA MET A 1 1.19 38.31 14.52
C MET A 1 2.04 37.07 14.30
N SER A 2 1.60 35.94 14.80
CA SER A 2 2.32 34.70 14.58
C SER A 2 2.13 34.35 13.10
N ASN A 3 3.18 34.47 12.29
CA ASN A 3 3.22 33.86 10.97
C ASN A 3 3.14 32.34 11.17
N GLY A 4 1.93 31.79 11.14
CA GLY A 4 1.73 30.35 11.20
C GLY A 4 2.41 29.70 10.00
N ILE A 5 2.96 28.51 10.21
CA ILE A 5 3.57 27.70 9.15
C ILE A 5 2.54 27.48 8.03
N LYS A 6 2.92 27.77 6.80
CA LYS A 6 2.11 27.51 5.60
C LYS A 6 2.52 26.19 4.98
N VAL A 7 1.53 25.46 4.48
CA VAL A 7 1.69 24.12 3.89
C VAL A 7 1.28 24.17 2.44
N LYS A 8 2.10 23.60 1.57
CA LYS A 8 1.81 23.42 0.15
C LYS A 8 1.10 22.07 -0.05
N LYS A 9 -0.11 22.10 -0.57
CA LYS A 9 -0.88 20.91 -0.90
C LYS A 9 -0.45 20.29 -2.24
N ARG A 10 -0.93 19.06 -2.50
CA ARG A 10 -0.64 18.33 -3.76
C ARG A 10 -1.19 19.03 -5.02
N ASP A 11 -2.28 19.78 -4.89
CA ASP A 11 -2.88 20.60 -5.95
C ASP A 11 -2.16 21.94 -6.17
N GLY A 12 -1.09 22.22 -5.39
CA GLY A 12 -0.31 23.43 -5.44
C GLY A 12 -0.84 24.58 -4.57
N SER A 13 -2.03 24.45 -3.95
CA SER A 13 -2.58 25.45 -3.04
C SER A 13 -1.75 25.59 -1.77
N ILE A 14 -1.76 26.80 -1.19
CA ILE A 14 -1.02 27.11 0.05
C ILE A 14 -2.04 27.49 1.12
N GLU A 15 -2.00 26.75 2.23
CA GLU A 15 -2.90 26.95 3.37
C GLU A 15 -2.08 26.98 4.68
N PRO A 16 -2.62 27.58 5.77
CA PRO A 16 -2.04 27.41 7.09
C PRO A 16 -2.00 25.91 7.47
N ILE A 17 -0.98 25.52 8.25
CA ILE A 17 -0.92 24.16 8.79
C ILE A 17 -2.14 23.89 9.67
N ASP A 18 -2.80 22.78 9.44
CA ASP A 18 -3.96 22.32 10.21
C ASP A 18 -3.48 21.23 11.19
N LEU A 19 -3.17 21.66 12.41
CA LEU A 19 -2.70 20.77 13.47
C LEU A 19 -3.78 19.81 13.94
N ASP A 20 -5.06 20.19 13.87
CA ASP A 20 -6.18 19.33 14.30
C ASP A 20 -6.31 18.12 13.37
N LYS A 21 -6.21 18.34 12.05
CA LYS A 21 -6.19 17.23 11.07
C LYS A 21 -5.00 16.30 11.26
N MET A 22 -3.86 16.85 11.63
CA MET A 22 -2.66 16.06 11.90
C MET A 22 -2.85 15.23 13.17
N HIS A 23 -3.39 15.84 14.22
CA HIS A 23 -3.71 15.17 15.49
C HIS A 23 -4.67 13.99 15.28
N VAL A 24 -5.81 14.21 14.62
CA VAL A 24 -6.77 13.14 14.30
C VAL A 24 -6.13 11.98 13.52
N MET A 25 -5.21 12.28 12.61
CA MET A 25 -4.53 11.23 11.84
C MET A 25 -3.56 10.42 12.72
N VAL A 26 -2.82 11.07 13.61
CA VAL A 26 -1.88 10.40 14.51
C VAL A 26 -2.64 9.61 15.58
N GLU A 27 -3.74 10.15 16.13
CA GLU A 27 -4.62 9.40 17.04
C GLU A 27 -5.18 8.14 16.39
N ALA A 28 -5.70 8.24 15.15
CA ALA A 28 -6.18 7.07 14.42
C ALA A 28 -5.08 6.02 14.19
N ALA A 29 -3.83 6.45 14.02
CA ALA A 29 -2.71 5.52 13.90
C ALA A 29 -2.36 4.84 15.24
N CYS A 30 -2.63 5.48 16.38
CA CYS A 30 -2.41 4.95 17.72
C CYS A 30 -3.58 4.09 18.24
N GLU A 31 -4.73 4.16 17.61
CA GLU A 31 -5.96 3.53 18.09
C GLU A 31 -5.79 2.03 18.35
N GLY A 32 -6.20 1.57 19.53
CA GLY A 32 -6.14 0.17 19.94
C GLY A 32 -4.74 -0.38 20.21
N LEU A 33 -3.69 0.46 20.22
CA LEU A 33 -2.33 0.05 20.52
C LEU A 33 -1.95 0.47 21.96
N ALA A 34 -1.44 -0.48 22.74
CA ALA A 34 -0.96 -0.19 24.10
C ALA A 34 0.45 0.42 24.07
N GLY A 35 0.74 1.31 25.02
CA GLY A 35 2.07 1.87 25.23
C GLY A 35 2.53 2.87 24.14
N VAL A 36 1.60 3.49 23.41
CA VAL A 36 1.89 4.53 22.43
C VAL A 36 1.13 5.81 22.77
N SER A 37 1.64 6.96 22.34
CA SER A 37 1.06 8.28 22.55
C SER A 37 1.14 9.14 21.30
N ALA A 38 0.01 9.64 20.84
CA ALA A 38 -0.06 10.59 19.73
C ALA A 38 0.77 11.84 20.02
N SER A 39 0.68 12.37 21.23
CA SER A 39 1.42 13.57 21.63
C SER A 39 2.94 13.39 21.55
N GLN A 40 3.47 12.18 21.82
CA GLN A 40 4.92 11.93 21.70
C GLN A 40 5.37 11.97 20.22
N VAL A 41 4.57 11.40 19.32
CA VAL A 41 4.83 11.47 17.87
C VAL A 41 4.80 12.91 17.39
N GLU A 42 3.79 13.69 17.82
CA GLU A 42 3.62 15.09 17.44
C GLU A 42 4.76 15.96 17.97
N MET A 43 5.13 15.84 19.24
CA MET A 43 6.26 16.57 19.80
C MET A 43 7.55 16.29 19.04
N LYS A 44 7.82 15.02 18.73
CA LYS A 44 9.02 14.63 17.99
C LYS A 44 9.02 15.12 16.55
N SER A 45 7.85 15.23 15.93
CA SER A 45 7.68 15.71 14.56
C SER A 45 7.71 17.25 14.46
N GLY A 46 7.09 17.94 15.43
CA GLY A 46 6.84 19.38 15.37
C GLY A 46 8.09 20.26 15.23
N ILE A 47 9.24 19.77 15.71
CA ILE A 47 10.54 20.47 15.60
C ILE A 47 11.05 20.53 14.14
N GLN A 48 10.53 19.70 13.25
CA GLN A 48 10.99 19.58 11.86
C GLN A 48 10.14 20.36 10.85
N PHE A 49 9.05 21.00 11.29
CA PHE A 49 8.18 21.75 10.38
C PHE A 49 8.74 23.13 10.06
N TYR A 50 8.65 23.54 8.80
CA TYR A 50 9.10 24.83 8.29
C TYR A 50 8.05 25.45 7.36
N ASP A 51 8.15 26.75 7.11
CA ASP A 51 7.22 27.45 6.22
C ASP A 51 7.39 27.01 4.77
N GLY A 52 6.28 26.69 4.10
CA GLY A 52 6.27 26.15 2.75
C GLY A 52 6.42 24.63 2.65
N ILE A 53 6.46 23.90 3.78
CA ILE A 53 6.50 22.43 3.81
C ILE A 53 5.33 21.82 3.05
N THR A 54 5.54 20.72 2.34
CA THR A 54 4.48 20.01 1.64
C THR A 54 3.73 19.03 2.56
N THR A 55 2.49 18.73 2.22
CA THR A 55 1.72 17.70 2.96
C THR A 55 2.37 16.31 2.91
N GLY A 56 3.10 16.01 1.83
CA GLY A 56 3.88 14.76 1.73
C GLY A 56 5.04 14.73 2.71
N GLU A 57 5.81 15.81 2.81
CA GLU A 57 6.92 15.94 3.78
C GLU A 57 6.43 15.86 5.22
N ILE A 58 5.28 16.49 5.54
CA ILE A 58 4.67 16.34 6.88
C ILE A 58 4.39 14.87 7.20
N GLN A 59 3.81 14.12 6.24
CA GLN A 59 3.54 12.71 6.43
C GLN A 59 4.82 11.88 6.64
N GLU A 60 5.87 12.13 5.85
CA GLU A 60 7.16 11.45 6.02
C GLU A 60 7.83 11.80 7.37
N ILE A 61 7.71 13.03 7.83
CA ILE A 61 8.19 13.45 9.16
C ILE A 61 7.46 12.70 10.28
N LEU A 62 6.12 12.60 10.18
CA LEU A 62 5.31 11.86 11.17
C LEU A 62 5.65 10.37 11.18
N ILE A 63 5.81 9.75 10.01
CA ILE A 63 6.23 8.35 9.88
C ILE A 63 7.60 8.14 10.53
N ARG A 64 8.56 9.02 10.23
CA ARG A 64 9.90 8.98 10.82
C ARG A 64 9.87 9.19 12.32
N ALA A 65 9.11 10.19 12.81
CA ALA A 65 8.97 10.44 14.24
C ALA A 65 8.42 9.22 14.99
N ALA A 66 7.41 8.55 14.43
CA ALA A 66 6.88 7.31 15.01
C ALA A 66 7.89 6.16 14.94
N SER A 67 8.62 6.02 13.84
CA SER A 67 9.65 4.96 13.71
C SER A 67 10.83 5.16 14.66
N ASP A 68 11.20 6.40 14.96
CA ASP A 68 12.27 6.76 15.90
C ASP A 68 11.87 6.56 17.38
N LEU A 69 10.60 6.31 17.66
CA LEU A 69 10.09 5.97 18.99
C LEU A 69 10.03 4.44 19.23
N ILE A 70 10.41 3.64 18.24
CA ILE A 70 10.45 2.18 18.37
C ILE A 70 11.63 1.81 19.26
N ASP A 71 11.36 1.22 20.42
CA ASP A 71 12.36 0.66 21.33
C ASP A 71 11.84 -0.62 21.99
N LEU A 72 12.62 -1.18 22.91
CA LEU A 72 12.27 -2.42 23.62
C LEU A 72 11.08 -2.23 24.59
N GLU A 73 10.89 -1.02 25.12
CA GLU A 73 9.81 -0.71 26.06
C GLU A 73 8.52 -0.34 25.31
N HIS A 74 8.64 0.23 24.10
CA HIS A 74 7.54 0.73 23.29
C HIS A 74 7.52 0.15 21.87
N PRO A 75 7.50 -1.19 21.71
CA PRO A 75 7.59 -1.83 20.39
C PRO A 75 6.40 -1.53 19.47
N ASN A 76 5.26 -1.12 20.04
CA ASN A 76 4.04 -0.87 19.26
C ASN A 76 4.10 0.39 18.39
N TYR A 77 5.09 1.27 18.57
CA TYR A 77 5.30 2.36 17.61
C TYR A 77 5.62 1.86 16.19
N GLN A 78 6.08 0.62 16.03
CA GLN A 78 6.22 0.01 14.71
C GLN A 78 4.89 -0.08 13.95
N PHE A 79 3.78 -0.30 14.65
CA PHE A 79 2.44 -0.31 14.05
C PHE A 79 1.93 1.10 13.81
N VAL A 80 2.23 2.06 14.69
CA VAL A 80 1.91 3.48 14.47
C VAL A 80 2.59 3.98 13.18
N ALA A 81 3.88 3.75 13.03
CA ALA A 81 4.63 4.14 11.83
C ALA A 81 4.10 3.44 10.57
N ALA A 82 3.72 2.16 10.66
CA ALA A 82 3.11 1.42 9.56
C ALA A 82 1.76 2.02 9.16
N ARG A 83 0.89 2.33 10.12
CA ARG A 83 -0.44 2.91 9.84
C ARG A 83 -0.34 4.31 9.24
N LEU A 84 0.58 5.14 9.71
CA LEU A 84 0.86 6.45 9.09
C LEU A 84 1.35 6.30 7.65
N LEU A 85 2.25 5.35 7.38
CA LEU A 85 2.69 5.02 6.03
C LEU A 85 1.53 4.53 5.16
N LEU A 86 0.65 3.67 5.70
CA LEU A 86 -0.53 3.16 4.99
C LEU A 86 -1.50 4.28 4.63
N PHE A 87 -1.77 5.23 5.55
CA PHE A 87 -2.64 6.39 5.29
C PHE A 87 -2.06 7.28 4.19
N SER A 88 -0.72 7.49 4.20
CA SER A 88 -0.02 8.21 3.13
C SER A 88 -0.13 7.49 1.79
N LEU A 89 0.06 6.17 1.78
CA LEU A 89 -0.05 5.32 0.60
C LEU A 89 -1.46 5.37 0.00
N ARG A 90 -2.51 5.14 0.79
CA ARG A 90 -3.92 5.20 0.34
C ARG A 90 -4.24 6.54 -0.30
N LYS A 91 -3.84 7.63 0.35
CA LYS A 91 -4.04 8.97 -0.19
C LYS A 91 -3.21 9.23 -1.46
N SER A 92 -2.05 8.64 -1.59
CA SER A 92 -1.21 8.74 -2.78
C SER A 92 -1.82 8.00 -3.97
N VAL A 93 -2.35 6.80 -3.74
CA VAL A 93 -2.89 5.93 -4.79
C VAL A 93 -4.29 6.38 -5.22
N TYR A 94 -5.16 6.68 -4.26
CA TYR A 94 -6.59 6.92 -4.52
C TYR A 94 -7.03 8.40 -4.40
N GLY A 95 -6.19 9.27 -3.88
CA GLY A 95 -6.56 10.66 -3.54
C GLY A 95 -7.47 10.77 -2.31
N THR A 96 -8.03 9.67 -1.82
CA THR A 96 -8.96 9.56 -0.69
C THR A 96 -8.44 8.58 0.36
N LYS A 97 -9.16 8.47 1.48
CA LYS A 97 -8.90 7.44 2.50
C LYS A 97 -9.63 6.13 2.19
N GLU A 98 -10.68 6.20 1.38
CA GLU A 98 -11.53 5.08 1.00
C GLU A 98 -10.90 4.29 -0.15
N HIS A 99 -11.18 3.00 -0.17
CA HIS A 99 -10.75 2.11 -1.24
C HIS A 99 -11.79 2.09 -2.37
N PRO A 100 -11.37 2.03 -3.63
CA PRO A 100 -12.27 1.71 -4.72
C PRO A 100 -12.75 0.25 -4.59
N THR A 101 -13.77 -0.13 -5.37
CA THR A 101 -14.10 -1.54 -5.58
C THR A 101 -12.98 -2.24 -6.34
N LEU A 102 -12.91 -3.57 -6.26
CA LEU A 102 -11.92 -4.34 -7.03
C LEU A 102 -12.04 -4.09 -8.53
N GLU A 103 -13.26 -4.01 -9.05
CA GLU A 103 -13.49 -3.65 -10.46
C GLU A 103 -12.91 -2.27 -10.78
N GLY A 104 -13.21 -1.26 -9.95
CA GLY A 104 -12.68 0.09 -10.12
C GLY A 104 -11.15 0.14 -10.09
N GLN A 105 -10.53 -0.61 -9.17
CA GLN A 105 -9.08 -0.76 -9.11
C GLN A 105 -8.50 -1.38 -10.38
N ILE A 106 -9.08 -2.48 -10.85
CA ILE A 106 -8.60 -3.16 -12.06
C ILE A 106 -8.74 -2.24 -13.28
N LEU A 107 -9.91 -1.61 -13.47
CA LEU A 107 -10.16 -0.69 -14.60
C LEU A 107 -9.17 0.48 -14.60
N ALA A 108 -8.93 1.11 -13.45
CA ALA A 108 -7.97 2.20 -13.33
C ALA A 108 -6.54 1.75 -13.66
N ALA A 109 -6.11 0.58 -13.18
CA ALA A 109 -4.79 0.04 -13.40
C ALA A 109 -4.58 -0.44 -14.85
N VAL A 110 -5.60 -1.03 -15.49
CA VAL A 110 -5.59 -1.40 -16.92
C VAL A 110 -5.52 -0.16 -17.79
N ALA A 111 -6.31 0.89 -17.48
CA ALA A 111 -6.26 2.15 -18.22
C ALA A 111 -4.89 2.81 -18.19
N GLN A 112 -4.15 2.64 -17.09
CA GLN A 112 -2.77 3.11 -16.92
C GLN A 112 -1.72 2.12 -17.44
N LYS A 113 -2.15 0.99 -18.02
CA LYS A 113 -1.29 -0.07 -18.60
C LYS A 113 -0.34 -0.70 -17.57
N VAL A 114 -0.73 -0.74 -16.30
CA VAL A 114 0.03 -1.38 -15.23
C VAL A 114 -0.51 -2.75 -14.83
N TYR A 115 -1.79 -3.03 -15.16
CA TYR A 115 -2.34 -4.39 -15.10
C TYR A 115 -2.64 -4.91 -16.51
N ASP A 116 -2.61 -6.24 -16.67
CA ASP A 116 -3.02 -6.90 -17.90
C ASP A 116 -4.55 -6.87 -18.05
N HIS A 117 -5.04 -6.42 -19.22
CA HIS A 117 -6.46 -6.39 -19.52
C HIS A 117 -7.10 -7.79 -19.62
N ASN A 118 -6.30 -8.84 -19.84
CA ASN A 118 -6.75 -10.23 -19.95
C ASN A 118 -7.45 -10.74 -18.69
N ILE A 119 -7.40 -10.02 -17.59
CA ILE A 119 -8.11 -10.38 -16.36
C ILE A 119 -9.63 -10.46 -16.60
N PHE A 120 -10.20 -9.58 -17.43
CA PHE A 120 -11.62 -9.58 -17.78
C PHE A 120 -12.00 -10.67 -18.81
N ASP A 121 -11.03 -11.22 -19.54
CA ASP A 121 -11.23 -12.40 -20.38
C ASP A 121 -11.29 -13.69 -19.55
N LYS A 122 -10.59 -13.71 -18.44
CA LYS A 122 -10.50 -14.86 -17.52
C LYS A 122 -11.63 -14.91 -16.51
N TYR A 123 -12.06 -13.76 -15.97
CA TYR A 123 -13.08 -13.66 -14.93
C TYR A 123 -14.25 -12.79 -15.39
N SER A 124 -15.47 -13.28 -15.17
CA SER A 124 -16.67 -12.47 -15.39
C SER A 124 -16.78 -11.34 -14.36
N LEU A 125 -17.52 -10.28 -14.68
CA LEU A 125 -17.79 -9.19 -13.73
C LEU A 125 -18.47 -9.69 -12.45
N GLU A 126 -19.36 -10.67 -12.58
CA GLU A 126 -20.02 -11.30 -11.41
C GLU A 126 -18.99 -11.97 -10.48
N GLU A 127 -17.99 -12.66 -11.04
CA GLU A 127 -16.90 -13.24 -10.26
C GLU A 127 -16.04 -12.17 -9.60
N ILE A 128 -15.72 -11.08 -10.32
CA ILE A 128 -14.95 -9.95 -9.77
C ILE A 128 -15.70 -9.30 -8.59
N HIS A 129 -17.01 -9.03 -8.74
CA HIS A 129 -17.82 -8.49 -7.66
C HIS A 129 -17.90 -9.44 -6.44
N LYS A 130 -17.96 -10.75 -6.69
CA LYS A 130 -17.92 -11.72 -5.61
C LYS A 130 -16.57 -11.76 -4.90
N VAL A 131 -15.48 -11.67 -5.64
CA VAL A 131 -14.12 -11.61 -5.08
C VAL A 131 -13.89 -10.32 -4.28
N ASP A 132 -14.46 -9.21 -4.70
CA ASP A 132 -14.42 -7.94 -3.96
C ASP A 132 -14.90 -8.11 -2.52
N THR A 133 -15.95 -8.92 -2.30
CA THR A 133 -16.45 -9.24 -0.94
C THR A 133 -15.48 -10.05 -0.07
N TYR A 134 -14.42 -10.59 -0.62
CA TYR A 134 -13.39 -11.33 0.14
C TYR A 134 -12.31 -10.41 0.71
N ILE A 135 -12.19 -9.20 0.14
CA ILE A 135 -11.12 -8.27 0.48
C ILE A 135 -11.42 -7.64 1.85
N ASP A 136 -10.45 -7.75 2.73
CA ASP A 136 -10.48 -7.17 4.07
C ASP A 136 -9.30 -6.19 4.18
N HIS A 137 -9.57 -4.92 3.92
CA HIS A 137 -8.56 -3.87 3.91
C HIS A 137 -7.99 -3.56 5.30
N ASP A 138 -8.66 -3.97 6.38
CA ASP A 138 -8.15 -3.77 7.74
C ASP A 138 -6.97 -4.69 8.05
N ARG A 139 -6.76 -5.75 7.25
CA ARG A 139 -5.55 -6.58 7.35
C ARG A 139 -4.27 -5.81 7.06
N ASP A 140 -4.34 -4.69 6.36
CA ASP A 140 -3.19 -3.79 6.18
C ASP A 140 -2.69 -3.22 7.52
N LEU A 141 -3.55 -3.15 8.55
CA LEU A 141 -3.18 -2.69 9.89
C LEU A 141 -2.31 -3.71 10.67
N LEU A 142 -2.20 -4.95 10.17
CA LEU A 142 -1.34 -6.00 10.74
C LEU A 142 0.14 -5.84 10.39
N PHE A 143 0.48 -5.00 9.41
CA PHE A 143 1.86 -4.79 9.03
C PHE A 143 2.66 -4.08 10.12
N THR A 144 3.90 -4.54 10.33
CA THR A 144 4.93 -3.74 10.96
C THR A 144 5.47 -2.70 9.99
N TYR A 145 6.11 -1.64 10.48
CA TYR A 145 6.68 -0.60 9.63
C TYR A 145 7.69 -1.15 8.60
N ALA A 146 8.63 -1.97 9.05
CA ALA A 146 9.61 -2.57 8.17
C ALA A 146 8.97 -3.48 7.10
N GLY A 147 7.95 -4.26 7.50
CA GLY A 147 7.21 -5.13 6.58
C GLY A 147 6.45 -4.35 5.51
N LEU A 148 5.69 -3.33 5.93
CA LEU A 148 4.95 -2.48 4.98
C LEU A 148 5.89 -1.70 4.05
N ARG A 149 6.98 -1.14 4.60
CA ARG A 149 7.99 -0.43 3.82
C ARG A 149 8.58 -1.32 2.72
N GLN A 150 8.92 -2.57 3.08
CA GLN A 150 9.41 -3.54 2.10
C GLN A 150 8.38 -3.84 1.00
N VAL A 151 7.10 -3.97 1.36
CA VAL A 151 6.02 -4.20 0.39
C VAL A 151 5.88 -3.01 -0.55
N VAL A 152 5.82 -1.80 -0.01
CA VAL A 152 5.70 -0.56 -0.80
C VAL A 152 6.89 -0.37 -1.73
N ASP A 153 8.11 -0.51 -1.21
CA ASP A 153 9.32 -0.18 -1.96
C ASP A 153 9.67 -1.23 -3.04
N LYS A 154 9.25 -2.49 -2.85
CA LYS A 154 9.71 -3.59 -3.70
C LYS A 154 8.64 -4.32 -4.49
N TYR A 155 7.42 -4.43 -3.96
CA TYR A 155 6.43 -5.38 -4.46
C TYR A 155 5.19 -4.76 -5.07
N LEU A 156 4.67 -3.65 -4.52
CA LEU A 156 3.52 -2.98 -5.12
C LEU A 156 3.83 -2.52 -6.54
N VAL A 157 2.83 -2.63 -7.40
CA VAL A 157 2.93 -2.13 -8.78
C VAL A 157 3.19 -0.63 -8.75
N GLN A 158 4.31 -0.22 -9.35
CA GLN A 158 4.77 1.16 -9.32
C GLN A 158 5.54 1.52 -10.58
N ASP A 159 5.47 2.77 -10.98
CA ASP A 159 6.39 3.35 -11.94
C ASP A 159 7.71 3.70 -11.24
N ARG A 160 8.75 2.94 -11.53
CA ARG A 160 10.07 3.10 -10.90
C ARG A 160 10.81 4.35 -11.35
N SER A 161 10.36 5.02 -12.41
CA SER A 161 10.99 6.25 -12.90
C SER A 161 10.63 7.45 -12.03
N ASN A 162 9.41 7.47 -11.46
CA ASN A 162 8.88 8.58 -10.67
C ASN A 162 8.40 8.17 -9.27
N GLY A 163 8.40 6.87 -8.95
CA GLY A 163 7.99 6.34 -7.66
C GLY A 163 6.46 6.30 -7.45
N GLN A 164 5.66 6.49 -8.51
CA GLN A 164 4.21 6.42 -8.41
C GLN A 164 3.77 4.99 -8.18
N VAL A 165 3.04 4.76 -7.08
CA VAL A 165 2.43 3.46 -6.74
C VAL A 165 0.97 3.45 -7.20
N TYR A 166 0.48 2.29 -7.66
CA TYR A 166 -0.84 2.14 -8.28
C TYR A 166 -1.81 1.24 -7.51
N GLU A 167 -1.36 0.63 -6.43
CA GLU A 167 -2.18 -0.29 -5.64
C GLU A 167 -1.81 -0.26 -4.15
N THR A 168 -2.64 -0.90 -3.32
CA THR A 168 -2.37 -1.14 -1.91
C THR A 168 -2.18 -2.63 -1.64
N PRO A 169 -1.64 -3.05 -0.47
CA PRO A 169 -1.27 -4.45 -0.25
C PRO A 169 -2.42 -5.45 -0.43
N GLN A 170 -3.65 -5.11 -0.02
CA GLN A 170 -4.76 -6.04 -0.17
C GLN A 170 -5.14 -6.26 -1.64
N PHE A 171 -5.07 -5.22 -2.47
CA PHE A 171 -5.27 -5.39 -3.92
C PHE A 171 -4.13 -6.19 -4.56
N MET A 172 -2.89 -5.97 -4.16
CA MET A 172 -1.77 -6.81 -4.60
C MET A 172 -2.04 -8.29 -4.28
N TYR A 173 -2.44 -8.60 -3.05
CA TYR A 173 -2.68 -9.98 -2.64
C TYR A 173 -3.84 -10.64 -3.39
N ILE A 174 -4.96 -9.94 -3.56
CA ILE A 174 -6.10 -10.52 -4.27
C ILE A 174 -5.81 -10.70 -5.77
N MET A 175 -5.08 -9.79 -6.39
CA MET A 175 -4.68 -9.90 -7.80
C MET A 175 -3.70 -11.06 -8.01
N ILE A 176 -2.76 -11.28 -7.10
CA ILE A 176 -1.91 -12.48 -7.12
C ILE A 176 -2.77 -13.74 -7.05
N ALA A 177 -3.74 -13.80 -6.14
CA ALA A 177 -4.63 -14.95 -6.02
C ALA A 177 -5.46 -15.19 -7.29
N LEU A 178 -6.03 -14.14 -7.88
CA LEU A 178 -6.77 -14.23 -9.14
C LEU A 178 -5.88 -14.76 -10.27
N THR A 179 -4.67 -14.25 -10.41
CA THR A 179 -3.74 -14.67 -11.46
C THR A 179 -3.33 -16.13 -11.29
N MET A 180 -3.03 -16.56 -10.06
CA MET A 180 -2.60 -17.93 -9.77
C MET A 180 -3.67 -18.99 -10.08
N PHE A 181 -4.94 -18.68 -9.92
CA PHE A 181 -6.04 -19.63 -10.09
C PHE A 181 -6.89 -19.37 -11.33
N ALA A 182 -6.43 -18.51 -12.25
CA ALA A 182 -7.18 -18.15 -13.45
C ALA A 182 -7.54 -19.36 -14.35
N GLU A 183 -6.65 -20.34 -14.44
CA GLU A 183 -6.81 -21.53 -15.29
C GLU A 183 -7.52 -22.70 -14.56
N TYR A 184 -7.93 -22.52 -13.30
CA TYR A 184 -8.69 -23.52 -12.56
C TYR A 184 -10.16 -23.58 -13.04
N PRO A 185 -10.86 -24.74 -12.84
CA PRO A 185 -12.27 -24.84 -13.20
C PRO A 185 -13.12 -23.75 -12.56
N LYS A 186 -14.01 -23.14 -13.34
CA LYS A 186 -14.83 -21.98 -12.92
C LYS A 186 -15.62 -22.25 -11.64
N GLU A 187 -16.09 -23.48 -11.46
CA GLU A 187 -16.91 -23.90 -10.32
C GLU A 187 -16.15 -23.86 -8.99
N THR A 188 -14.84 -24.01 -9.03
CA THR A 188 -14.00 -24.17 -7.83
C THR A 188 -12.99 -23.05 -7.64
N ARG A 189 -12.58 -22.35 -8.70
CA ARG A 189 -11.46 -21.38 -8.66
C ARG A 189 -11.63 -20.29 -7.62
N LEU A 190 -12.85 -19.76 -7.42
CA LEU A 190 -13.08 -18.72 -6.43
C LEU A 190 -12.86 -19.19 -4.99
N SER A 191 -13.07 -20.48 -4.71
CA SER A 191 -12.76 -21.06 -3.40
C SER A 191 -11.25 -21.09 -3.14
N TYR A 192 -10.46 -21.41 -4.17
CA TYR A 192 -8.99 -21.38 -4.10
C TYR A 192 -8.47 -19.95 -3.99
N VAL A 193 -9.01 -19.01 -4.78
CA VAL A 193 -8.69 -17.57 -4.68
C VAL A 193 -8.89 -17.08 -3.25
N LYS A 194 -10.06 -17.34 -2.65
CA LYS A 194 -10.36 -16.93 -1.27
C LYS A 194 -9.38 -17.53 -0.26
N ARG A 195 -9.16 -18.85 -0.33
CA ARG A 195 -8.27 -19.55 0.62
C ARG A 195 -6.83 -19.05 0.52
N TYR A 196 -6.35 -18.82 -0.69
CA TYR A 196 -4.99 -18.33 -0.92
C TYR A 196 -4.86 -16.88 -0.45
N TYR A 197 -5.81 -16.01 -0.82
CA TYR A 197 -5.87 -14.65 -0.31
C TYR A 197 -5.87 -14.61 1.23
N ASP A 198 -6.72 -15.40 1.88
CA ASP A 198 -6.76 -15.48 3.34
C ASP A 198 -5.43 -15.93 3.96
N ALA A 199 -4.70 -16.81 3.29
CA ALA A 199 -3.42 -17.29 3.80
C ALA A 199 -2.31 -16.25 3.68
N ILE A 200 -2.22 -15.55 2.54
CA ILE A 200 -1.16 -14.55 2.31
C ILE A 200 -1.44 -13.23 3.01
N SER A 201 -2.68 -12.73 2.98
CA SER A 201 -3.06 -11.46 3.59
C SER A 201 -3.08 -11.47 5.12
N LYS A 202 -3.20 -12.67 5.73
CA LYS A 202 -3.04 -12.90 7.18
C LYS A 202 -1.61 -13.29 7.56
N HIS A 203 -0.65 -13.16 6.65
CA HIS A 203 0.77 -13.49 6.84
C HIS A 203 1.02 -14.92 7.34
N LYS A 204 0.11 -15.87 7.03
CA LYS A 204 0.27 -17.29 7.41
C LYS A 204 1.27 -18.03 6.55
N ILE A 205 1.47 -17.58 5.33
CA ILE A 205 2.46 -18.07 4.38
C ILE A 205 3.23 -16.88 3.79
N ASN A 206 4.50 -17.12 3.51
CA ASN A 206 5.33 -16.15 2.81
C ASN A 206 5.39 -16.50 1.32
N ILE A 207 5.27 -15.49 0.46
CA ILE A 207 5.31 -15.65 -0.99
C ILE A 207 6.68 -15.25 -1.50
N PRO A 208 7.30 -16.04 -2.40
CA PRO A 208 8.59 -15.69 -2.96
C PRO A 208 8.50 -14.45 -3.86
N THR A 209 9.57 -13.66 -3.86
CA THR A 209 9.70 -12.40 -4.61
C THR A 209 9.24 -12.47 -6.07
N PRO A 210 9.56 -13.52 -6.87
CA PRO A 210 9.08 -13.58 -8.25
C PRO A 210 7.57 -13.57 -8.39
N ILE A 211 6.85 -14.22 -7.49
CA ILE A 211 5.38 -14.24 -7.50
C ILE A 211 4.84 -12.85 -7.14
N MET A 212 5.43 -12.19 -6.13
CA MET A 212 4.98 -10.86 -5.69
C MET A 212 5.27 -9.77 -6.72
N ALA A 213 6.36 -9.87 -7.47
CA ALA A 213 6.85 -8.79 -8.33
C ALA A 213 6.51 -8.94 -9.81
N CYS A 214 6.20 -10.15 -10.30
CA CYS A 214 6.19 -10.44 -11.74
C CYS A 214 4.82 -10.87 -12.29
N LEU A 215 3.88 -11.29 -11.45
CA LEU A 215 2.61 -11.87 -11.92
C LEU A 215 1.63 -10.85 -12.54
N LEU A 216 1.80 -9.57 -12.27
CA LEU A 216 0.85 -8.53 -12.65
C LEU A 216 1.33 -7.63 -13.79
N TYR A 217 2.58 -7.78 -14.25
CA TYR A 217 3.15 -6.92 -15.30
C TYR A 217 2.77 -7.37 -16.71
N THR A 218 2.29 -6.43 -17.51
CA THR A 218 1.99 -6.59 -18.94
C THR A 218 3.23 -6.53 -19.83
N SER A 219 4.36 -6.04 -19.34
CA SER A 219 5.61 -5.93 -20.09
C SER A 219 6.66 -6.86 -19.52
N PRO A 220 7.38 -7.60 -20.38
CA PRO A 220 8.55 -8.35 -19.91
C PRO A 220 9.53 -7.35 -19.29
N SER A 221 9.88 -7.60 -18.02
CA SER A 221 10.94 -6.84 -17.37
C SER A 221 12.22 -6.95 -18.22
N PRO A 222 13.05 -5.90 -18.32
CA PRO A 222 14.37 -6.04 -18.95
C PRO A 222 15.22 -7.17 -18.36
N ARG A 223 14.91 -7.62 -17.14
CA ARG A 223 15.53 -8.81 -16.52
C ARG A 223 15.03 -10.12 -17.12
N ASP A 224 13.78 -10.21 -17.59
CA ASP A 224 13.25 -11.43 -18.21
C ASP A 224 13.88 -11.64 -19.59
N ALA A 225 14.17 -10.57 -20.31
CA ALA A 225 14.89 -10.62 -21.58
C ALA A 225 16.35 -11.13 -21.44
N THR A 226 16.96 -11.01 -20.26
CA THR A 226 18.29 -11.54 -19.97
C THR A 226 18.27 -13.00 -19.52
N LEU A 227 17.22 -13.44 -18.85
CA LEU A 227 17.05 -14.85 -18.44
C LEU A 227 16.70 -15.78 -19.62
N SER A 228 16.02 -15.27 -20.65
CA SER A 228 15.71 -16.03 -21.88
C SER A 228 16.91 -16.26 -22.81
N ARG A 229 18.07 -15.71 -22.49
CA ARG A 229 19.32 -15.84 -23.27
C ARG A 229 20.35 -16.78 -22.64
N MET A 230 19.97 -17.67 -21.73
CA MET A 230 20.87 -18.76 -21.37
C MET A 230 20.97 -19.73 -22.54
N PRO A 231 22.15 -19.91 -23.14
CA PRO A 231 22.31 -20.90 -24.17
C PRO A 231 22.05 -22.27 -23.56
N SER A 232 21.16 -23.04 -24.19
CA SER A 232 21.07 -24.48 -23.92
C SER A 232 22.44 -25.04 -24.22
N SER A 233 23.24 -25.33 -23.20
CA SER A 233 24.46 -26.06 -23.34
C SER A 233 24.10 -27.48 -23.82
N ALA A 234 24.59 -27.82 -24.98
CA ALA A 234 24.61 -29.13 -25.53
C ALA A 234 25.28 -30.14 -24.58
#